data_cad6762501ecf148d356282d8e5e45de
#
_entry.id   cad6762501ecf148d356282d8e5e45de
#
_cell.length_a   1.000
_cell.length_b   1.000
_cell.length_c   1.000
_cell.angle_alpha   90.00
_cell.angle_beta   90.00
_cell.angle_gamma   90.00
#
_symmetry.space_group_name_H-M   'P 1'
#
loop_
_entity.id
_entity.type
_entity.pdbx_description
1 polymer ?
#
loop_
_entity_poly.entity_id
_entity_poly.type
_entity_poly.pdbx_seq_one_letter_code
_entity_poly.pdbx_strand_id
1 'polypeptide(L)'
;MAKKVKAKAKTKPKARATSKKVVKLKAKKPAAKKTIASGLPKPSSKPFGQAGKALDGVRILDFTHVQSGPTCTQLLAYMGADVIKVERPGIGDITRGQLRDVKGADSLYFTMLNGNKRSITIDSKHPKGKEILDRLIRHCDVLVENFAPGALDRMGLTWEHIHKTNPRMIVASVKGFGPGPYEDCKVYENVAQCAGGAASTTGFREGPPLVTGAQIGDSGTGLHLAFGIVSALYQRIRTGRGQRVLCAMQDGVLNLARVKLRDQQRLKHGPLTEYSQYGEGVPFGQAVPRAGNDSGGGQPGRIVKCKGWETDPNAYLYFITQAPVWEKICDVIGEPGW
;
A
#
# COMPACT_ATOMS: atom_id res chain seq x y z
N MET A 1 39.97 0.28 72.80
CA MET A 1 39.70 -1.19 72.70
C MET A 1 39.06 -1.50 71.36
N ALA A 2 39.82 -2.04 70.45
CA ALA A 2 39.40 -2.30 69.05
C ALA A 2 38.89 -3.73 68.95
N LYS A 3 37.65 -3.91 68.53
CA LYS A 3 37.11 -5.26 68.19
C LYS A 3 37.27 -5.48 66.69
N LYS A 4 38.10 -6.49 66.34
CA LYS A 4 38.27 -7.04 65.01
C LYS A 4 36.99 -7.75 64.56
N VAL A 5 36.41 -7.36 63.42
CA VAL A 5 35.35 -8.10 62.75
C VAL A 5 35.99 -8.96 61.64
N LYS A 6 35.79 -10.27 61.70
CA LYS A 6 36.25 -11.27 60.73
C LYS A 6 35.43 -11.20 59.46
N ALA A 7 36.10 -11.04 58.32
CA ALA A 7 35.47 -11.11 56.99
C ALA A 7 35.12 -12.57 56.66
N LYS A 8 33.84 -12.81 56.25
CA LYS A 8 33.40 -14.10 55.70
C LYS A 8 33.67 -14.10 54.17
N ALA A 9 34.36 -15.14 53.74
CA ALA A 9 34.67 -15.37 52.34
C ALA A 9 33.38 -15.61 51.50
N LYS A 10 33.22 -14.90 50.41
CA LYS A 10 32.17 -15.09 49.40
C LYS A 10 32.53 -16.25 48.49
N THR A 11 31.75 -17.31 48.53
CA THR A 11 31.79 -18.43 47.57
C THR A 11 31.31 -17.92 46.19
N LYS A 12 32.12 -18.17 45.16
CA LYS A 12 31.78 -17.88 43.75
C LYS A 12 30.74 -18.89 43.26
N PRO A 13 29.71 -18.48 42.50
CA PRO A 13 28.79 -19.42 41.89
C PRO A 13 29.47 -20.12 40.69
N LYS A 14 29.33 -21.45 40.65
CA LYS A 14 29.76 -22.30 39.53
C LYS A 14 28.96 -21.95 38.28
N ALA A 15 29.67 -21.55 37.23
CA ALA A 15 29.10 -21.36 35.91
C ALA A 15 28.64 -22.73 35.34
N ARG A 16 27.36 -22.82 35.04
CA ARG A 16 26.73 -23.99 34.39
C ARG A 16 27.05 -23.88 32.88
N ALA A 17 27.94 -24.70 32.38
CA ALA A 17 28.26 -24.78 30.97
C ALA A 17 27.07 -25.37 30.21
N THR A 18 26.36 -24.53 29.48
CA THR A 18 25.36 -24.96 28.50
C THR A 18 26.09 -25.29 27.19
N SER A 19 26.21 -26.57 26.88
CA SER A 19 26.72 -27.04 25.59
C SER A 19 25.76 -26.61 24.48
N LYS A 20 26.13 -25.61 23.69
CA LYS A 20 25.44 -25.27 22.44
C LYS A 20 25.70 -26.40 21.44
N LYS A 21 24.72 -27.24 21.19
CA LYS A 21 24.71 -28.14 20.03
C LYS A 21 24.72 -27.27 18.77
N VAL A 22 25.91 -27.19 18.13
CA VAL A 22 26.03 -26.59 16.80
C VAL A 22 25.37 -27.56 15.81
N VAL A 23 24.16 -27.19 15.35
CA VAL A 23 23.51 -27.88 14.24
C VAL A 23 24.28 -27.52 12.98
N LYS A 24 25.14 -28.44 12.50
CA LYS A 24 25.76 -28.32 11.18
C LYS A 24 24.66 -28.40 10.11
N LEU A 25 24.24 -27.26 9.60
CA LEU A 25 23.43 -27.18 8.38
C LEU A 25 24.28 -27.79 7.23
N LYS A 26 23.87 -28.96 6.73
CA LYS A 26 24.42 -29.53 5.50
C LYS A 26 24.16 -28.54 4.38
N ALA A 27 25.19 -27.97 3.82
CA ALA A 27 25.11 -27.15 2.61
C ALA A 27 24.39 -27.96 1.52
N LYS A 28 23.19 -27.49 1.11
CA LYS A 28 22.51 -28.04 -0.07
C LYS A 28 23.44 -27.80 -1.27
N LYS A 29 23.74 -28.87 -2.03
CA LYS A 29 24.40 -28.74 -3.33
C LYS A 29 23.72 -27.64 -4.13
N PRO A 30 24.48 -26.75 -4.80
CA PRO A 30 23.86 -25.73 -5.65
C PRO A 30 22.98 -26.43 -6.67
N ALA A 31 21.71 -26.01 -6.71
CA ALA A 31 20.77 -26.50 -7.71
C ALA A 31 21.37 -26.20 -9.09
N ALA A 32 21.38 -27.20 -9.99
CA ALA A 32 21.86 -27.04 -11.34
C ALA A 32 21.23 -25.76 -11.93
N LYS A 33 22.08 -24.87 -12.48
CA LYS A 33 21.64 -23.67 -13.19
C LYS A 33 20.61 -24.12 -14.24
N LYS A 34 19.33 -23.91 -13.96
CA LYS A 34 18.30 -24.01 -14.99
C LYS A 34 18.67 -22.98 -16.05
N THR A 35 19.11 -23.44 -17.21
CA THR A 35 19.24 -22.60 -18.40
C THR A 35 17.94 -21.81 -18.53
N ILE A 36 18.02 -20.49 -18.39
CA ILE A 36 16.90 -19.60 -18.64
C ILE A 36 16.55 -19.84 -20.12
N ALA A 37 15.44 -20.53 -20.36
CA ALA A 37 14.95 -20.71 -21.71
C ALA A 37 14.80 -19.33 -22.33
N SER A 38 15.49 -19.09 -23.46
CA SER A 38 15.46 -17.84 -24.22
C SER A 38 14.11 -17.63 -24.90
N GLY A 39 13.05 -17.46 -24.11
CA GLY A 39 11.69 -17.16 -24.56
C GLY A 39 10.89 -16.49 -23.45
N LEU A 40 10.24 -15.38 -23.78
CA LEU A 40 9.25 -14.77 -22.89
C LEU A 40 8.22 -15.83 -22.49
N PRO A 41 7.78 -15.85 -21.22
CA PRO A 41 6.73 -16.76 -20.78
C PRO A 41 5.51 -16.63 -21.70
N LYS A 42 5.07 -17.73 -22.27
CA LYS A 42 3.83 -17.72 -23.08
C LYS A 42 2.66 -17.53 -22.13
N PRO A 43 1.65 -16.73 -22.52
CA PRO A 43 0.41 -16.64 -21.77
C PRO A 43 -0.20 -18.04 -21.60
N SER A 44 -0.86 -18.27 -20.45
CA SER A 44 -1.59 -19.53 -20.26
C SER A 44 -2.64 -19.70 -21.33
N SER A 45 -2.68 -20.88 -21.95
CA SER A 45 -3.76 -21.28 -22.86
C SER A 45 -5.00 -21.79 -22.11
N LYS A 46 -4.91 -21.94 -20.79
CA LYS A 46 -6.03 -22.41 -19.97
C LYS A 46 -7.07 -21.30 -19.80
N PRO A 47 -8.35 -21.65 -19.65
CA PRO A 47 -9.38 -20.69 -19.30
C PRO A 47 -9.04 -19.91 -18.04
N PHE A 48 -9.60 -18.72 -17.91
CA PHE A 48 -9.44 -17.83 -16.77
C PHE A 48 -9.58 -18.59 -15.43
N GLY A 49 -8.61 -18.42 -14.54
CA GLY A 49 -8.59 -19.02 -13.20
C GLY A 49 -8.29 -20.53 -13.15
N GLN A 50 -8.02 -21.19 -14.28
CA GLN A 50 -7.78 -22.65 -14.32
C GLN A 50 -6.30 -23.05 -14.35
N ALA A 51 -5.37 -22.11 -14.46
CA ALA A 51 -3.94 -22.41 -14.54
C ALA A 51 -3.24 -22.44 -13.17
N GLY A 52 -3.95 -22.21 -12.08
CA GLY A 52 -3.46 -22.30 -10.70
C GLY A 52 -3.31 -20.96 -9.97
N LYS A 53 -3.41 -19.83 -10.68
CA LYS A 53 -3.49 -18.49 -10.09
C LYS A 53 -4.77 -17.80 -10.51
N ALA A 54 -5.29 -16.93 -9.65
CA ALA A 54 -6.60 -16.30 -9.83
C ALA A 54 -6.74 -15.52 -11.16
N LEU A 55 -5.66 -14.89 -11.64
CA LEU A 55 -5.66 -14.07 -12.84
C LEU A 55 -4.87 -14.67 -14.00
N ASP A 56 -4.56 -15.97 -13.95
CA ASP A 56 -3.97 -16.65 -15.10
C ASP A 56 -4.83 -16.46 -16.35
N GLY A 57 -4.18 -16.07 -17.46
CA GLY A 57 -4.85 -15.79 -18.75
C GLY A 57 -5.34 -14.34 -18.91
N VAL A 58 -5.30 -13.52 -17.84
CA VAL A 58 -5.55 -12.07 -17.94
C VAL A 58 -4.28 -11.36 -18.40
N ARG A 59 -4.38 -10.52 -19.42
CA ARG A 59 -3.28 -9.71 -19.91
C ARG A 59 -3.55 -8.24 -19.69
N ILE A 60 -2.59 -7.55 -19.05
CA ILE A 60 -2.69 -6.14 -18.67
C ILE A 60 -1.66 -5.32 -19.43
N LEU A 61 -2.12 -4.27 -20.10
CA LEU A 61 -1.31 -3.26 -20.73
C LEU A 61 -1.11 -2.13 -19.71
N ASP A 62 0.09 -2.02 -19.16
CA ASP A 62 0.43 -1.16 -18.04
C ASP A 62 1.15 0.11 -18.52
N PHE A 63 0.43 1.23 -18.58
CA PHE A 63 0.97 2.56 -18.88
C PHE A 63 1.34 3.34 -17.62
N THR A 64 1.26 2.71 -16.46
CA THR A 64 1.47 3.41 -15.19
C THR A 64 2.94 3.75 -14.94
N HIS A 65 3.16 4.76 -14.12
CA HIS A 65 4.48 5.17 -13.67
C HIS A 65 4.43 5.66 -12.21
N VAL A 66 5.58 5.82 -11.60
CA VAL A 66 5.78 6.23 -10.20
C VAL A 66 5.23 5.17 -9.24
N GLN A 67 4.07 5.35 -8.59
CA GLN A 67 3.71 4.47 -7.48
C GLN A 67 2.27 3.97 -7.52
N SER A 68 1.23 4.81 -7.59
CA SER A 68 -0.16 4.37 -7.39
C SER A 68 -0.60 3.32 -8.42
N GLY A 69 -0.41 3.61 -9.70
CA GLY A 69 -0.71 2.68 -10.78
C GLY A 69 0.19 1.44 -10.78
N PRO A 70 1.53 1.58 -10.66
CA PRO A 70 2.43 0.44 -10.53
C PRO A 70 2.10 -0.51 -9.38
N THR A 71 1.66 0.01 -8.22
CA THR A 71 1.16 -0.82 -7.11
C THR A 71 -0.04 -1.67 -7.54
N CYS A 72 -1.00 -1.06 -8.23
CA CYS A 72 -2.17 -1.78 -8.75
C CYS A 72 -1.76 -2.94 -9.66
N THR A 73 -0.96 -2.65 -10.68
CA THR A 73 -0.60 -3.63 -11.70
C THR A 73 0.36 -4.71 -11.16
N GLN A 74 1.20 -4.38 -10.17
CA GLN A 74 2.02 -5.37 -9.48
C GLN A 74 1.19 -6.36 -8.66
N LEU A 75 0.19 -5.89 -7.90
CA LEU A 75 -0.71 -6.77 -7.16
C LEU A 75 -1.41 -7.76 -8.08
N LEU A 76 -1.88 -7.29 -9.24
CA LEU A 76 -2.51 -8.14 -10.25
C LEU A 76 -1.50 -9.13 -10.88
N ALA A 77 -0.24 -8.71 -11.07
CA ALA A 77 0.84 -9.59 -11.54
C ALA A 77 1.16 -10.70 -10.52
N TYR A 78 1.13 -10.41 -9.22
CA TYR A 78 1.29 -11.41 -8.17
C TYR A 78 0.14 -12.43 -8.14
N MET A 79 -1.06 -12.01 -8.54
CA MET A 79 -2.22 -12.88 -8.69
C MET A 79 -2.21 -13.70 -9.99
N GLY A 80 -1.21 -13.52 -10.86
CA GLY A 80 -1.00 -14.32 -12.09
C GLY A 80 -1.29 -13.62 -13.41
N ALA A 81 -1.69 -12.34 -13.39
CA ALA A 81 -1.87 -11.60 -14.65
C ALA A 81 -0.53 -11.42 -15.38
N ASP A 82 -0.57 -11.51 -16.72
CA ASP A 82 0.54 -11.19 -17.61
C ASP A 82 0.57 -9.67 -17.84
N VAL A 83 1.41 -8.98 -17.08
CA VAL A 83 1.50 -7.50 -17.10
C VAL A 83 2.62 -7.05 -18.03
N ILE A 84 2.26 -6.25 -19.03
CA ILE A 84 3.17 -5.67 -20.02
C ILE A 84 3.26 -4.16 -19.75
N LYS A 85 4.35 -3.74 -19.12
CA LYS A 85 4.62 -2.33 -18.84
C LYS A 85 5.12 -1.64 -20.10
N VAL A 86 4.38 -0.62 -20.54
CA VAL A 86 4.74 0.21 -21.70
C VAL A 86 5.51 1.43 -21.22
N GLU A 87 6.73 1.57 -21.70
CA GLU A 87 7.63 2.61 -21.28
C GLU A 87 8.08 3.47 -22.47
N ARG A 88 8.45 4.71 -22.17
CA ARG A 88 8.99 5.61 -23.17
C ARG A 88 10.44 5.21 -23.53
N PRO A 89 10.80 5.11 -24.82
CA PRO A 89 12.17 4.82 -25.23
C PRO A 89 13.18 5.79 -24.62
N GLY A 90 14.32 5.29 -24.17
CA GLY A 90 15.45 6.03 -23.62
C GLY A 90 15.27 6.54 -22.18
N ILE A 91 14.03 6.73 -21.70
CA ILE A 91 13.75 7.28 -20.37
C ILE A 91 13.16 6.20 -19.46
N GLY A 92 12.19 5.43 -19.95
CA GLY A 92 11.42 4.49 -19.15
C GLY A 92 10.50 5.15 -18.13
N ASP A 93 10.21 4.42 -17.06
CA ASP A 93 9.61 4.97 -15.85
C ASP A 93 10.65 5.81 -15.12
N ILE A 94 10.28 7.04 -14.71
CA ILE A 94 11.21 7.97 -14.05
C ILE A 94 11.78 7.38 -12.74
N THR A 95 11.06 6.47 -12.10
CA THR A 95 11.50 5.82 -10.86
C THR A 95 12.72 4.92 -11.07
N ARG A 96 13.04 4.52 -12.30
CA ARG A 96 14.30 3.79 -12.59
C ARG A 96 15.54 4.58 -12.16
N GLY A 97 15.45 5.93 -12.25
CA GLY A 97 16.53 6.84 -11.88
C GLY A 97 16.37 7.54 -10.52
N GLN A 98 15.19 7.48 -9.90
CA GLN A 98 14.93 8.11 -8.62
C GLN A 98 15.39 7.24 -7.46
N LEU A 99 15.93 7.86 -6.39
CA LEU A 99 16.37 7.16 -5.17
C LEU A 99 17.29 5.97 -5.50
N ARG A 100 18.28 6.18 -6.37
CA ARG A 100 19.24 5.13 -6.73
C ARG A 100 20.13 4.80 -5.54
N ASP A 101 20.14 3.53 -5.17
CA ASP A 101 20.95 2.98 -4.09
C ASP A 101 22.23 2.33 -4.62
N VAL A 102 22.18 1.80 -5.85
CA VAL A 102 23.30 1.08 -6.48
C VAL A 102 23.66 1.72 -7.81
N LYS A 103 24.96 2.01 -8.00
CA LYS A 103 25.46 2.57 -9.26
C LYS A 103 25.29 1.55 -10.39
N GLY A 104 24.72 2.01 -11.52
CA GLY A 104 24.55 1.18 -12.72
C GLY A 104 23.35 0.23 -12.70
N ALA A 105 22.55 0.23 -11.62
CA ALA A 105 21.31 -0.52 -11.53
C ALA A 105 20.10 0.41 -11.53
N ASP A 106 18.93 -0.13 -11.85
CA ASP A 106 17.66 0.53 -11.58
C ASP A 106 17.47 0.69 -10.06
N SER A 107 16.74 1.72 -9.64
CA SER A 107 16.52 1.96 -8.23
C SER A 107 15.70 0.85 -7.57
N LEU A 108 15.89 0.66 -6.27
CA LEU A 108 15.02 -0.22 -5.47
C LEU A 108 13.57 0.26 -5.51
N TYR A 109 13.35 1.56 -5.58
CA TYR A 109 12.02 2.15 -5.73
C TYR A 109 11.28 1.64 -6.98
N PHE A 110 11.99 1.55 -8.12
CA PHE A 110 11.41 0.96 -9.34
C PHE A 110 11.17 -0.55 -9.19
N THR A 111 12.18 -1.28 -8.72
CA THR A 111 12.14 -2.75 -8.69
C THR A 111 11.09 -3.29 -7.72
N MET A 112 10.89 -2.62 -6.57
CA MET A 112 9.88 -3.01 -5.57
C MET A 112 8.44 -2.86 -6.09
N LEU A 113 8.18 -1.96 -7.05
CA LEU A 113 6.85 -1.68 -7.60
C LEU A 113 6.57 -2.39 -8.94
N ASN A 114 7.58 -3.00 -9.55
CA ASN A 114 7.47 -3.57 -10.88
C ASN A 114 7.87 -5.05 -10.97
N GLY A 115 7.94 -5.74 -9.84
CA GLY A 115 8.13 -7.19 -9.81
C GLY A 115 7.03 -7.92 -10.58
N ASN A 116 7.40 -9.03 -11.27
CA ASN A 116 6.52 -9.86 -12.10
C ASN A 116 5.95 -9.17 -13.36
N LYS A 117 6.45 -8.01 -13.74
CA LYS A 117 6.05 -7.34 -14.98
C LYS A 117 7.09 -7.59 -16.08
N ARG A 118 6.62 -7.60 -17.31
CA ARG A 118 7.47 -7.50 -18.50
C ARG A 118 7.48 -6.06 -18.97
N SER A 119 8.57 -5.60 -19.55
CA SER A 119 8.67 -4.24 -20.08
C SER A 119 8.82 -4.25 -21.59
N ILE A 120 8.21 -3.26 -22.25
CA ILE A 120 8.40 -2.93 -23.65
C ILE A 120 8.51 -1.41 -23.80
N THR A 121 9.43 -0.97 -24.64
CA THR A 121 9.54 0.48 -24.96
C THR A 121 8.82 0.76 -26.28
N ILE A 122 7.91 1.75 -26.27
CA ILE A 122 7.15 2.17 -27.43
C ILE A 122 7.09 3.69 -27.49
N ASP A 123 7.47 4.25 -28.64
CA ASP A 123 7.18 5.66 -28.92
C ASP A 123 5.73 5.79 -29.43
N SER A 124 4.84 6.20 -28.55
CA SER A 124 3.42 6.39 -28.85
C SER A 124 3.12 7.52 -29.86
N LYS A 125 4.09 8.39 -30.13
CA LYS A 125 3.96 9.45 -31.13
C LYS A 125 4.29 8.97 -32.54
N HIS A 126 5.11 7.93 -32.66
CA HIS A 126 5.49 7.39 -33.95
C HIS A 126 4.34 6.55 -34.55
N PRO A 127 4.02 6.66 -35.86
CA PRO A 127 2.93 5.90 -36.48
C PRO A 127 3.01 4.39 -36.24
N LYS A 128 4.18 3.78 -36.41
CA LYS A 128 4.39 2.36 -36.10
C LYS A 128 4.20 2.01 -34.62
N GLY A 129 4.50 2.96 -33.72
CA GLY A 129 4.23 2.79 -32.28
C GLY A 129 2.74 2.71 -31.99
N LYS A 130 1.92 3.53 -32.68
CA LYS A 130 0.45 3.48 -32.60
C LYS A 130 -0.10 2.15 -33.13
N GLU A 131 0.41 1.67 -34.25
CA GLU A 131 0.02 0.35 -34.79
C GLU A 131 0.32 -0.79 -33.78
N ILE A 132 1.48 -0.73 -33.12
CA ILE A 132 1.84 -1.71 -32.10
C ILE A 132 0.88 -1.63 -30.92
N LEU A 133 0.55 -0.42 -30.45
CA LEU A 133 -0.41 -0.20 -29.37
C LEU A 133 -1.79 -0.75 -29.73
N ASP A 134 -2.29 -0.50 -30.93
CA ASP A 134 -3.57 -1.04 -31.39
C ASP A 134 -3.56 -2.57 -31.44
N ARG A 135 -2.46 -3.17 -31.85
CA ARG A 135 -2.32 -4.63 -31.80
C ARG A 135 -2.34 -5.16 -30.37
N LEU A 136 -1.64 -4.49 -29.43
CA LEU A 136 -1.65 -4.86 -28.02
C LEU A 136 -3.05 -4.72 -27.40
N ILE A 137 -3.77 -3.63 -27.71
CA ILE A 137 -5.15 -3.40 -27.25
C ILE A 137 -6.07 -4.56 -27.69
N ARG A 138 -5.95 -5.07 -28.91
CA ARG A 138 -6.76 -6.20 -29.39
C ARG A 138 -6.52 -7.49 -28.59
N HIS A 139 -5.34 -7.64 -27.98
CA HIS A 139 -4.91 -8.87 -27.32
C HIS A 139 -4.82 -8.76 -25.80
N CYS A 140 -5.07 -7.59 -25.22
CA CYS A 140 -5.07 -7.36 -23.79
C CYS A 140 -6.50 -7.26 -23.25
N ASP A 141 -6.62 -7.49 -21.95
CA ASP A 141 -7.89 -7.48 -21.23
C ASP A 141 -8.13 -6.17 -20.50
N VAL A 142 -7.05 -5.56 -20.00
CA VAL A 142 -7.07 -4.35 -19.19
C VAL A 142 -5.99 -3.40 -19.66
N LEU A 143 -6.30 -2.12 -19.76
CA LEU A 143 -5.34 -1.03 -19.88
C LEU A 143 -5.38 -0.25 -18.57
N VAL A 144 -4.21 -0.03 -17.94
CA VAL A 144 -4.10 0.72 -16.70
C VAL A 144 -3.21 1.93 -16.93
N GLU A 145 -3.66 3.10 -16.46
CA GLU A 145 -2.89 4.36 -16.58
C GLU A 145 -3.05 5.23 -15.32
N ASN A 146 -2.08 6.10 -15.07
CA ASN A 146 -2.13 7.13 -14.03
C ASN A 146 -1.53 8.45 -14.52
N PHE A 147 -1.77 8.78 -15.76
CA PHE A 147 -1.34 10.02 -16.38
C PHE A 147 -2.16 11.21 -15.90
N ALA A 148 -1.62 12.41 -16.11
CA ALA A 148 -2.38 13.63 -15.97
C ALA A 148 -3.63 13.61 -16.90
N PRO A 149 -4.72 14.27 -16.51
CA PRO A 149 -5.95 14.31 -17.30
C PRO A 149 -5.72 14.63 -18.77
N GLY A 150 -6.44 13.93 -19.66
CA GLY A 150 -6.34 14.09 -21.12
C GLY A 150 -5.04 13.58 -21.76
N ALA A 151 -4.06 13.07 -20.99
CA ALA A 151 -2.80 12.62 -21.59
C ALA A 151 -2.98 11.36 -22.44
N LEU A 152 -3.82 10.42 -22.03
CA LEU A 152 -4.13 9.21 -22.80
C LEU A 152 -4.82 9.58 -24.12
N ASP A 153 -5.74 10.54 -24.07
CA ASP A 153 -6.46 11.04 -25.27
C ASP A 153 -5.50 11.71 -26.27
N ARG A 154 -4.55 12.52 -25.77
CA ARG A 154 -3.50 13.13 -26.60
C ARG A 154 -2.59 12.10 -27.28
N MET A 155 -2.49 10.88 -26.74
CA MET A 155 -1.80 9.77 -27.37
C MET A 155 -2.65 9.08 -28.46
N GLY A 156 -3.91 9.48 -28.63
CA GLY A 156 -4.88 8.87 -29.53
C GLY A 156 -5.56 7.63 -28.96
N LEU A 157 -5.37 7.38 -27.66
CA LEU A 157 -5.95 6.25 -26.95
C LEU A 157 -7.20 6.70 -26.17
N THR A 158 -8.15 7.33 -26.91
CA THR A 158 -9.44 7.71 -26.29
C THR A 158 -10.27 6.48 -25.97
N TRP A 159 -11.22 6.63 -25.06
CA TRP A 159 -12.15 5.55 -24.74
C TRP A 159 -12.85 4.99 -25.96
N GLU A 160 -13.32 5.87 -26.87
CA GLU A 160 -14.02 5.50 -28.10
C GLU A 160 -13.13 4.65 -29.03
N HIS A 161 -11.86 5.07 -29.19
CA HIS A 161 -10.89 4.35 -29.99
C HIS A 161 -10.61 2.96 -29.41
N ILE A 162 -10.33 2.91 -28.09
CA ILE A 162 -10.03 1.65 -27.40
C ILE A 162 -11.23 0.71 -27.43
N HIS A 163 -12.42 1.21 -27.13
CA HIS A 163 -13.64 0.40 -27.09
C HIS A 163 -14.06 -0.10 -28.48
N LYS A 164 -13.84 0.72 -29.52
CA LYS A 164 -14.03 0.29 -30.92
C LYS A 164 -13.04 -0.80 -31.31
N THR A 165 -11.79 -0.70 -30.87
CA THR A 165 -10.72 -1.66 -31.19
C THR A 165 -10.89 -2.97 -30.43
N ASN A 166 -11.31 -2.90 -29.16
CA ASN A 166 -11.59 -4.03 -28.29
C ASN A 166 -12.74 -3.73 -27.33
N PRO A 167 -13.99 -4.09 -27.67
CA PRO A 167 -15.17 -3.83 -26.82
C PRO A 167 -15.13 -4.53 -25.45
N ARG A 168 -14.21 -5.48 -25.27
CA ARG A 168 -14.02 -6.21 -24.02
C ARG A 168 -12.97 -5.56 -23.10
N MET A 169 -12.24 -4.55 -23.60
CA MET A 169 -11.16 -3.89 -22.84
C MET A 169 -11.71 -3.15 -21.62
N ILE A 170 -11.10 -3.37 -20.48
CA ILE A 170 -11.30 -2.56 -19.27
C ILE A 170 -10.25 -1.47 -19.28
N VAL A 171 -10.66 -0.20 -19.18
CA VAL A 171 -9.74 0.93 -19.06
C VAL A 171 -9.80 1.43 -17.62
N ALA A 172 -8.71 1.26 -16.90
CA ALA A 172 -8.59 1.58 -15.48
C ALA A 172 -7.64 2.76 -15.28
N SER A 173 -8.11 3.78 -14.59
CA SER A 173 -7.41 5.05 -14.42
C SER A 173 -7.29 5.44 -12.95
N VAL A 174 -6.08 5.86 -12.52
CA VAL A 174 -5.91 6.65 -11.29
C VAL A 174 -5.89 8.12 -11.65
N LYS A 175 -6.67 8.91 -10.92
CA LYS A 175 -6.65 10.39 -10.98
C LYS A 175 -6.51 10.95 -9.58
N GLY A 176 -6.12 12.21 -9.47
CA GLY A 176 -6.01 12.90 -8.19
C GLY A 176 -7.37 13.08 -7.53
N PHE A 177 -8.30 13.62 -8.31
CA PHE A 177 -9.69 13.87 -7.92
C PHE A 177 -10.65 13.17 -8.88
N GLY A 178 -11.87 12.94 -8.41
CA GLY A 178 -12.98 12.54 -9.26
C GLY A 178 -13.49 13.69 -10.14
N PRO A 179 -14.51 13.44 -10.98
CA PRO A 179 -15.13 14.48 -11.80
C PRO A 179 -15.62 15.65 -10.94
N GLY A 180 -15.25 16.87 -11.32
CA GLY A 180 -15.60 18.08 -10.58
C GLY A 180 -14.60 19.21 -10.78
N PRO A 181 -14.66 20.28 -9.97
CA PRO A 181 -13.84 21.48 -10.18
C PRO A 181 -12.34 21.26 -9.99
N TYR A 182 -11.92 20.15 -9.42
CA TYR A 182 -10.51 19.81 -9.17
C TYR A 182 -10.00 18.68 -10.05
N GLU A 183 -10.79 18.18 -11.00
CA GLU A 183 -10.43 16.97 -11.80
C GLU A 183 -9.11 17.12 -12.56
N ASP A 184 -8.72 18.33 -12.95
CA ASP A 184 -7.48 18.62 -13.66
C ASP A 184 -6.27 18.85 -12.73
N CYS A 185 -6.47 18.86 -11.41
CA CYS A 185 -5.38 19.08 -10.47
C CYS A 185 -4.45 17.86 -10.40
N LYS A 186 -3.15 18.15 -10.40
CA LYS A 186 -2.12 17.12 -10.20
C LYS A 186 -2.02 16.78 -8.72
N VAL A 187 -2.03 15.49 -8.42
CA VAL A 187 -1.97 14.98 -7.07
C VAL A 187 -0.87 13.93 -6.94
N TYR A 188 -0.13 14.02 -5.86
CA TYR A 188 0.83 13.05 -5.38
C TYR A 188 0.43 12.60 -3.97
N GLU A 189 1.11 11.62 -3.42
CA GLU A 189 0.84 10.99 -2.12
C GLU A 189 0.38 11.98 -1.03
N ASN A 190 1.22 12.96 -0.69
CA ASN A 190 0.94 13.89 0.40
C ASN A 190 -0.22 14.84 0.10
N VAL A 191 -0.40 15.21 -1.17
CA VAL A 191 -1.56 16.01 -1.60
C VAL A 191 -2.85 15.20 -1.43
N ALA A 192 -2.83 13.93 -1.79
CA ALA A 192 -3.96 13.03 -1.58
C ALA A 192 -4.29 12.86 -0.08
N GLN A 193 -3.28 12.71 0.77
CA GLN A 193 -3.48 12.64 2.23
C GLN A 193 -4.13 13.90 2.78
N CYS A 194 -3.73 15.07 2.30
CA CYS A 194 -4.36 16.34 2.69
C CYS A 194 -5.80 16.43 2.17
N ALA A 195 -6.01 16.18 0.89
CA ALA A 195 -7.31 16.29 0.23
C ALA A 195 -8.34 15.27 0.75
N GLY A 196 -7.88 14.08 1.15
CA GLY A 196 -8.70 13.02 1.72
C GLY A 196 -8.85 13.08 3.24
N GLY A 197 -8.28 14.11 3.90
CA GLY A 197 -8.45 14.34 5.34
C GLY A 197 -7.54 13.49 6.25
N ALA A 198 -6.70 12.63 5.72
CA ALA A 198 -5.81 11.80 6.53
C ALA A 198 -4.76 12.66 7.27
N ALA A 199 -4.16 13.64 6.58
CA ALA A 199 -3.17 14.50 7.20
C ALA A 199 -3.77 15.34 8.35
N SER A 200 -5.00 15.85 8.19
CA SER A 200 -5.67 16.64 9.23
C SER A 200 -6.00 15.84 10.47
N THR A 201 -6.16 14.52 10.35
CA THR A 201 -6.52 13.61 11.44
C THR A 201 -5.33 12.84 12.02
N THR A 202 -4.13 13.01 11.45
CA THR A 202 -2.88 12.38 11.91
C THR A 202 -2.07 13.35 12.77
N GLY A 203 -1.46 12.84 13.83
CA GLY A 203 -0.64 13.60 14.79
C GLY A 203 -1.30 13.75 16.14
N PHE A 204 -0.61 14.41 17.08
CA PHE A 204 -1.14 14.77 18.38
C PHE A 204 -2.04 16.00 18.29
N ARG A 205 -3.01 16.11 19.20
CA ARG A 205 -4.05 17.18 19.17
C ARG A 205 -3.45 18.58 19.19
N GLU A 206 -2.42 18.76 19.99
CA GLU A 206 -1.74 20.04 20.22
C GLU A 206 -0.70 20.37 19.13
N GLY A 207 -0.33 19.38 18.31
CA GLY A 207 0.65 19.53 17.25
C GLY A 207 0.05 19.98 15.90
N PRO A 208 0.88 20.18 14.88
CA PRO A 208 0.41 20.41 13.51
C PRO A 208 -0.19 19.13 12.88
N PRO A 209 -0.95 19.25 11.79
CA PRO A 209 -1.28 18.11 10.93
C PRO A 209 -0.01 17.40 10.44
N LEU A 210 -0.04 16.08 10.37
CA LEU A 210 1.08 15.26 9.90
C LEU A 210 0.60 14.32 8.79
N VAL A 211 1.44 14.13 7.78
CA VAL A 211 1.27 13.04 6.83
C VAL A 211 1.75 11.73 7.47
N THR A 212 1.06 10.63 7.20
CA THR A 212 1.57 9.32 7.59
C THR A 212 2.70 8.86 6.67
N GLY A 213 3.69 8.14 7.20
CA GLY A 213 4.73 7.50 6.41
C GLY A 213 4.23 6.35 5.53
N ALA A 214 3.05 5.81 5.83
CA ALA A 214 2.40 4.84 4.95
C ALA A 214 1.84 5.54 3.71
N GLN A 215 2.12 4.99 2.54
CA GLN A 215 1.73 5.55 1.24
C GLN A 215 0.26 5.25 0.93
N ILE A 216 -0.65 5.84 1.72
CA ILE A 216 -2.09 5.58 1.62
C ILE A 216 -2.75 6.27 0.44
N GLY A 217 -2.21 7.39 -0.02
CA GLY A 217 -2.65 8.09 -1.23
C GLY A 217 -2.28 7.30 -2.48
N ASP A 218 -1.04 6.91 -2.63
CA ASP A 218 -0.56 6.15 -3.77
C ASP A 218 -0.92 4.67 -3.69
N SER A 219 -0.30 3.93 -2.77
CA SER A 219 -0.49 2.48 -2.67
C SER A 219 -1.90 2.10 -2.26
N GLY A 220 -2.53 2.89 -1.39
CA GLY A 220 -3.92 2.71 -1.02
C GLY A 220 -4.86 2.84 -2.23
N THR A 221 -4.66 3.85 -3.07
CA THR A 221 -5.44 4.00 -4.31
C THR A 221 -5.15 2.86 -5.29
N GLY A 222 -3.89 2.45 -5.43
CA GLY A 222 -3.51 1.31 -6.26
C GLY A 222 -4.25 0.02 -5.86
N LEU A 223 -4.39 -0.23 -4.57
CA LEU A 223 -5.16 -1.35 -4.05
C LEU A 223 -6.65 -1.26 -4.40
N HIS A 224 -7.26 -0.07 -4.24
CA HIS A 224 -8.67 0.17 -4.61
C HIS A 224 -8.89 -0.05 -6.11
N LEU A 225 -7.98 0.45 -6.95
CA LEU A 225 -8.07 0.25 -8.40
C LEU A 225 -7.93 -1.23 -8.78
N ALA A 226 -7.03 -1.99 -8.13
CA ALA A 226 -6.89 -3.42 -8.35
C ALA A 226 -8.20 -4.16 -8.03
N PHE A 227 -8.86 -3.82 -6.92
CA PHE A 227 -10.18 -4.35 -6.58
C PHE A 227 -11.23 -3.99 -7.64
N GLY A 228 -11.24 -2.75 -8.11
CA GLY A 228 -12.14 -2.30 -9.19
C GLY A 228 -11.92 -3.08 -10.50
N ILE A 229 -10.67 -3.34 -10.88
CA ILE A 229 -10.32 -4.13 -12.06
C ILE A 229 -10.83 -5.56 -11.94
N VAL A 230 -10.59 -6.22 -10.80
CA VAL A 230 -11.07 -7.60 -10.57
C VAL A 230 -12.60 -7.66 -10.63
N SER A 231 -13.28 -6.68 -10.05
CA SER A 231 -14.75 -6.56 -10.13
C SER A 231 -15.24 -6.39 -11.56
N ALA A 232 -14.55 -5.56 -12.35
CA ALA A 232 -14.87 -5.36 -13.78
C ALA A 232 -14.60 -6.63 -14.64
N LEU A 233 -13.52 -7.35 -14.33
CA LEU A 233 -13.24 -8.66 -14.96
C LEU A 233 -14.34 -9.67 -14.67
N TYR A 234 -14.81 -9.73 -13.42
CA TYR A 234 -15.92 -10.60 -13.02
C TYR A 234 -17.23 -10.23 -13.74
N GLN A 235 -17.57 -8.94 -13.80
CA GLN A 235 -18.75 -8.46 -14.53
C GLN A 235 -18.64 -8.81 -16.02
N ARG A 236 -17.45 -8.66 -16.62
CA ARG A 236 -17.21 -8.96 -18.04
C ARG A 236 -17.49 -10.41 -18.39
N ILE A 237 -17.31 -11.37 -17.49
CA ILE A 237 -17.65 -12.78 -17.70
C ILE A 237 -19.13 -12.91 -18.07
N ARG A 238 -20.01 -12.11 -17.46
CA ARG A 238 -21.46 -12.15 -17.70
C ARG A 238 -21.91 -11.29 -18.88
N THR A 239 -21.32 -10.11 -19.02
CA THR A 239 -21.76 -9.11 -20.00
C THR A 239 -21.05 -9.23 -21.35
N GLY A 240 -19.88 -9.87 -21.38
CA GLY A 240 -19.00 -9.87 -22.55
C GLY A 240 -18.33 -8.54 -22.86
N ARG A 241 -18.59 -7.48 -22.09
CA ARG A 241 -18.14 -6.10 -22.35
C ARG A 241 -17.16 -5.61 -21.30
N GLY A 242 -16.19 -4.79 -21.74
CA GLY A 242 -15.34 -4.00 -20.86
C GLY A 242 -16.04 -2.74 -20.38
N GLN A 243 -15.34 -2.00 -19.53
CA GLN A 243 -15.84 -0.75 -18.95
C GLN A 243 -14.68 0.16 -18.52
N ARG A 244 -15.01 1.39 -18.18
CA ARG A 244 -14.07 2.31 -17.49
C ARG A 244 -14.14 2.06 -15.99
N VAL A 245 -12.96 2.07 -15.34
CA VAL A 245 -12.82 2.03 -13.89
C VAL A 245 -11.97 3.23 -13.50
N LEU A 246 -12.53 4.13 -12.73
CA LEU A 246 -11.84 5.32 -12.22
C LEU A 246 -11.69 5.19 -10.70
N CYS A 247 -10.48 5.44 -10.20
CA CYS A 247 -10.21 5.58 -8.78
C CYS A 247 -9.50 6.92 -8.54
N ALA A 248 -10.13 7.81 -7.79
CA ALA A 248 -9.52 9.05 -7.36
C ALA A 248 -8.68 8.83 -6.10
N MET A 249 -7.50 9.45 -6.03
CA MET A 249 -6.63 9.33 -4.85
C MET A 249 -7.29 9.93 -3.60
N GLN A 250 -8.02 11.03 -3.75
CA GLN A 250 -8.82 11.59 -2.65
C GLN A 250 -9.82 10.58 -2.09
N ASP A 251 -10.55 9.88 -2.96
CA ASP A 251 -11.58 8.91 -2.55
C ASP A 251 -10.95 7.69 -1.88
N GLY A 252 -9.80 7.24 -2.38
CA GLY A 252 -9.02 6.16 -1.76
C GLY A 252 -8.62 6.51 -0.33
N VAL A 253 -8.10 7.71 -0.12
CA VAL A 253 -7.73 8.20 1.23
C VAL A 253 -8.95 8.37 2.12
N LEU A 254 -10.04 8.98 1.61
CA LEU A 254 -11.30 9.12 2.35
C LEU A 254 -11.82 7.77 2.83
N ASN A 255 -11.78 6.75 1.97
CA ASN A 255 -12.21 5.41 2.36
C ASN A 255 -11.35 4.82 3.50
N LEU A 256 -10.03 5.04 3.46
CA LEU A 256 -9.13 4.56 4.52
C LEU A 256 -9.28 5.35 5.82
N ALA A 257 -9.57 6.65 5.74
CA ALA A 257 -9.76 7.54 6.89
C ALA A 257 -11.20 7.51 7.47
N ARG A 258 -12.15 6.78 6.86
CA ARG A 258 -13.60 6.86 7.16
C ARG A 258 -13.97 6.63 8.63
N VAL A 259 -13.23 5.75 9.34
CA VAL A 259 -13.51 5.50 10.75
C VAL A 259 -13.25 6.73 11.60
N LYS A 260 -12.16 7.45 11.34
CA LYS A 260 -11.84 8.69 12.05
C LYS A 260 -12.75 9.84 11.59
N LEU A 261 -13.05 9.93 10.31
CA LEU A 261 -13.90 10.97 9.74
C LEU A 261 -15.37 10.88 10.20
N ARG A 262 -15.82 9.75 10.79
CA ARG A 262 -17.13 9.67 11.46
C ARG A 262 -17.30 10.76 12.53
N ASP A 263 -16.22 11.22 13.11
CA ASP A 263 -16.25 12.27 14.12
C ASP A 263 -16.78 13.59 13.58
N GLN A 264 -16.87 13.74 12.24
CA GLN A 264 -17.52 14.87 11.59
C GLN A 264 -18.99 15.03 12.01
N GLN A 265 -19.69 13.93 12.26
CA GLN A 265 -21.08 13.98 12.74
C GLN A 265 -21.17 14.56 14.15
N ARG A 266 -20.16 14.31 14.99
CA ARG A 266 -20.06 14.86 16.35
C ARG A 266 -19.86 16.37 16.36
N LEU A 267 -19.15 16.92 15.37
CA LEU A 267 -19.03 18.38 15.21
C LEU A 267 -20.38 19.02 14.99
N LYS A 268 -21.29 18.33 14.30
CA LYS A 268 -22.62 18.84 13.96
C LYS A 268 -23.66 18.62 15.05
N HIS A 269 -23.60 17.49 15.76
CA HIS A 269 -24.65 17.03 16.67
C HIS A 269 -24.20 16.96 18.14
N GLY A 270 -22.95 17.31 18.44
CA GLY A 270 -22.35 17.17 19.77
C GLY A 270 -21.89 15.73 20.09
N PRO A 271 -21.17 15.55 21.19
CA PRO A 271 -20.74 14.22 21.63
C PRO A 271 -21.93 13.40 22.10
N LEU A 272 -21.96 12.12 21.73
CA LEU A 272 -22.90 11.18 22.30
C LEU A 272 -22.50 10.91 23.76
N THR A 273 -23.47 10.84 24.65
CA THR A 273 -23.27 10.65 26.10
C THR A 273 -22.58 9.32 26.43
N GLU A 274 -22.75 8.31 25.59
CA GLU A 274 -22.08 7.01 25.71
C GLU A 274 -20.56 7.03 25.44
N TYR A 275 -20.02 8.15 24.96
CA TYR A 275 -18.60 8.35 24.70
C TYR A 275 -18.03 9.48 25.57
N SER A 276 -18.29 9.40 26.86
CA SER A 276 -17.85 10.38 27.87
C SER A 276 -16.33 10.61 27.95
N GLN A 277 -15.52 9.67 27.45
CA GLN A 277 -14.07 9.84 27.34
C GLN A 277 -13.65 11.03 26.44
N TYR A 278 -14.56 11.54 25.64
CA TYR A 278 -14.40 12.81 24.92
C TYR A 278 -15.16 13.94 25.64
N GLY A 279 -15.60 13.65 26.87
CA GLY A 279 -16.40 14.56 27.67
C GLY A 279 -15.63 15.79 28.08
N GLU A 280 -16.32 16.61 28.82
CA GLU A 280 -16.03 17.91 29.38
C GLU A 280 -14.61 18.45 29.16
N GLY A 281 -14.46 19.43 28.27
CA GLY A 281 -13.24 20.20 28.12
C GLY A 281 -12.43 19.99 26.84
N VAL A 282 -12.82 19.08 25.95
CA VAL A 282 -12.29 19.03 24.59
C VAL A 282 -13.27 19.67 23.64
N PRO A 283 -13.15 20.95 23.33
CA PRO A 283 -13.95 21.54 22.28
C PRO A 283 -13.60 20.81 20.99
N PHE A 284 -14.58 20.15 20.37
CA PHE A 284 -14.40 19.56 19.05
C PHE A 284 -14.05 20.61 18.00
N GLY A 285 -14.11 21.90 18.37
CA GLY A 285 -13.82 22.98 17.46
C GLY A 285 -14.64 22.88 16.19
N GLN A 286 -14.12 23.38 15.09
CA GLN A 286 -14.74 23.31 13.76
C GLN A 286 -14.17 22.19 12.88
N ALA A 287 -13.27 21.36 13.40
CA ALA A 287 -12.57 20.32 12.64
C ALA A 287 -12.46 19.02 13.44
N VAL A 288 -12.46 17.90 12.72
CA VAL A 288 -12.20 16.59 13.30
C VAL A 288 -10.84 16.59 14.00
N PRO A 289 -10.75 16.26 15.30
CA PRO A 289 -9.50 16.29 16.03
C PRO A 289 -8.54 15.20 15.54
N ARG A 290 -7.24 15.46 15.64
CA ARG A 290 -6.20 14.47 15.35
C ARG A 290 -6.31 13.28 16.30
N ALA A 291 -5.99 12.10 15.79
CA ALA A 291 -6.18 10.85 16.53
C ALA A 291 -5.16 10.66 17.66
N GLY A 292 -3.96 11.25 17.54
CA GLY A 292 -2.87 10.93 18.45
C GLY A 292 -2.57 9.43 18.45
N ASN A 293 -2.50 8.87 19.65
CA ASN A 293 -2.36 7.44 19.88
C ASN A 293 -3.69 6.76 20.30
N ASP A 294 -4.81 7.47 20.14
CA ASP A 294 -6.11 6.95 20.53
C ASP A 294 -6.63 5.93 19.53
N SER A 295 -7.28 4.89 20.03
CA SER A 295 -8.01 3.95 19.20
C SER A 295 -9.22 4.62 18.55
N GLY A 296 -9.31 4.59 17.22
CA GLY A 296 -10.48 5.08 16.51
C GLY A 296 -11.77 4.30 16.78
N GLY A 297 -11.68 3.14 17.42
CA GLY A 297 -12.80 2.24 17.73
C GLY A 297 -13.51 2.53 19.07
N GLY A 298 -13.08 3.53 19.83
CA GLY A 298 -13.67 3.84 21.15
C GLY A 298 -13.19 2.92 22.28
N GLN A 299 -12.31 1.97 22.00
CA GLN A 299 -11.69 1.13 23.03
C GLN A 299 -10.50 1.87 23.64
N PRO A 300 -10.27 1.76 24.98
CA PRO A 300 -9.09 2.31 25.59
C PRO A 300 -7.83 1.68 24.99
N GLY A 301 -6.99 2.50 24.38
CA GLY A 301 -5.74 2.05 23.80
C GLY A 301 -4.78 3.22 23.65
N ARG A 302 -3.51 2.95 23.94
CA ARG A 302 -2.44 3.95 23.83
C ARG A 302 -1.09 3.31 23.60
N ILE A 303 -0.16 4.08 23.06
CA ILE A 303 1.24 3.70 23.05
C ILE A 303 1.82 3.96 24.44
N VAL A 304 2.49 2.95 25.00
CA VAL A 304 3.17 3.03 26.27
C VAL A 304 4.67 2.75 26.10
N LYS A 305 5.47 3.34 26.97
CA LYS A 305 6.92 3.14 27.02
C LYS A 305 7.23 1.78 27.63
N CYS A 306 8.12 1.03 26.99
CA CYS A 306 8.67 -0.20 27.53
C CYS A 306 10.01 0.07 28.26
N LYS A 307 10.46 -0.88 29.06
CA LYS A 307 11.80 -0.79 29.69
C LYS A 307 12.88 -0.66 28.62
N GLY A 308 13.75 0.33 28.77
CA GLY A 308 14.83 0.64 27.82
C GLY A 308 14.47 1.72 26.80
N TRP A 309 13.31 2.35 26.91
CA TRP A 309 12.87 3.41 26.00
C TRP A 309 13.82 4.60 25.92
N GLU A 310 14.66 4.79 26.95
CA GLU A 310 15.66 5.88 27.02
C GLU A 310 16.78 5.72 25.99
N THR A 311 17.06 4.48 25.57
CA THR A 311 18.17 4.14 24.67
C THR A 311 17.73 3.47 23.39
N ASP A 312 16.54 2.88 23.37
CA ASP A 312 15.94 2.25 22.19
C ASP A 312 14.71 3.06 21.75
N PRO A 313 14.78 3.77 20.60
CA PRO A 313 13.67 4.56 20.08
C PRO A 313 12.44 3.73 19.69
N ASN A 314 12.56 2.40 19.65
CA ASN A 314 11.46 1.47 19.34
C ASN A 314 10.95 0.70 20.56
N ALA A 315 11.45 1.00 21.78
CA ALA A 315 10.99 0.35 23.01
C ALA A 315 9.62 0.89 23.45
N TYR A 316 8.63 0.68 22.61
CA TYR A 316 7.23 1.03 22.82
C TYR A 316 6.34 -0.14 22.46
N LEU A 317 5.16 -0.19 23.08
CA LEU A 317 4.11 -1.10 22.64
C LEU A 317 2.77 -0.36 22.58
N TYR A 318 1.89 -0.84 21.70
CA TYR A 318 0.51 -0.39 21.69
C TYR A 318 -0.29 -1.26 22.64
N PHE A 319 -0.74 -0.66 23.74
CA PHE A 319 -1.53 -1.31 24.77
C PHE A 319 -3.00 -1.04 24.51
N ILE A 320 -3.79 -2.10 24.33
CA ILE A 320 -5.23 -2.03 24.15
C ILE A 320 -5.91 -2.98 25.13
N THR A 321 -6.98 -2.54 25.77
CA THR A 321 -7.74 -3.32 26.71
C THR A 321 -9.16 -3.54 26.23
N GLN A 322 -9.70 -4.70 26.59
CA GLN A 322 -11.12 -4.99 26.47
C GLN A 322 -11.59 -5.57 27.80
N ALA A 323 -12.83 -5.29 28.21
CA ALA A 323 -13.37 -5.76 29.48
C ALA A 323 -13.11 -7.25 29.77
N PRO A 324 -13.26 -8.18 28.81
CA PRO A 324 -13.03 -9.61 29.10
C PRO A 324 -11.59 -10.01 29.43
N VAL A 325 -10.60 -9.14 29.17
CA VAL A 325 -9.18 -9.44 29.42
C VAL A 325 -8.58 -8.58 30.53
N TRP A 326 -9.35 -7.68 31.10
CA TRP A 326 -8.85 -6.71 32.09
C TRP A 326 -8.25 -7.39 33.33
N GLU A 327 -8.95 -8.38 33.92
CA GLU A 327 -8.46 -9.13 35.09
C GLU A 327 -7.10 -9.77 34.81
N LYS A 328 -6.96 -10.44 33.66
CA LYS A 328 -5.68 -11.05 33.25
C LYS A 328 -4.55 -10.04 33.07
N ILE A 329 -4.88 -8.83 32.67
CA ILE A 329 -3.90 -7.75 32.58
C ILE A 329 -3.47 -7.32 33.98
N CYS A 330 -4.41 -7.15 34.91
CA CYS A 330 -4.12 -6.83 36.31
C CYS A 330 -3.22 -7.90 36.95
N ASP A 331 -3.50 -9.18 36.74
CA ASP A 331 -2.65 -10.29 37.22
C ASP A 331 -1.20 -10.17 36.72
N VAL A 332 -1.01 -9.81 35.44
CA VAL A 332 0.32 -9.69 34.83
C VAL A 332 1.11 -8.49 35.35
N ILE A 333 0.43 -7.36 35.56
CA ILE A 333 1.09 -6.11 36.03
C ILE A 333 1.17 -6.00 37.55
N GLY A 334 0.63 -6.98 38.29
CA GLY A 334 0.75 -7.07 39.75
C GLY A 334 -0.23 -6.21 40.51
N GLU A 335 -1.43 -5.99 39.95
CA GLU A 335 -2.54 -5.26 40.62
C GLU A 335 -2.08 -3.99 41.35
N PRO A 336 -1.52 -2.98 40.65
CA PRO A 336 -1.24 -1.71 41.31
C PRO A 336 -2.56 -1.16 41.88
N GLY A 337 -2.58 -0.83 43.17
CA GLY A 337 -3.79 -0.42 43.91
C GLY A 337 -4.40 0.87 43.37
N TRP A 338 -5.29 0.73 42.40
CA TRP A 338 -6.06 1.76 41.69
C TRP A 338 -7.56 1.48 41.70
#